data_fe87f08be0f7d37e4aff6d6bb209ea21
#
_entry.id   fe87f08be0f7d37e4aff6d6bb209ea21
#
_cell.length_a   1.000
_cell.length_b   1.000
_cell.length_c   1.000
_cell.angle_alpha   90.00
_cell.angle_beta   90.00
_cell.angle_gamma   90.00
#
_symmetry.space_group_name_H-M   'P 1'
#
loop_
_entity.id
_entity.type
_entity.pdbx_description
1 polymer ?
#
loop_
_entity_poly.entity_id
_entity_poly.type
_entity_poly.pdbx_seq_one_letter_code
_entity_poly.pdbx_strand_id
1 'polypeptide(L)'
;DQVLQGVGGIMGITGEPGGPPIKVGVAVTDIATGMFAAIGILTALYHRQRTGEGQMVDASMLDGQVSWLTYQAGRYLTAGDVPEKIGSGHPLIVPYQAFKAQDAYINIAVGNDNLWQKFCEATGLQNIVSDPRFATNAQRVKNRKEAVEIINPVIAAKTMDQWLDILDK
;
A
#
# COMPACT_ATOMS: atom_id res chain seq x y z
N ASP A 1 -4.00 -5.91 20.59
CA ASP A 1 -3.58 -5.29 19.33
C ASP A 1 -2.14 -5.66 18.93
N GLN A 2 -1.10 -5.16 19.66
CA GLN A 2 0.30 -5.27 19.22
C GLN A 2 0.80 -6.71 19.06
N VAL A 3 0.42 -7.64 19.94
CA VAL A 3 0.78 -9.04 19.83
C VAL A 3 0.23 -9.64 18.54
N LEU A 4 -1.02 -9.35 18.23
CA LEU A 4 -1.69 -9.85 17.03
C LEU A 4 -1.18 -9.19 15.74
N GLN A 5 -0.77 -7.92 15.78
CA GLN A 5 -0.07 -7.30 14.66
C GLN A 5 1.24 -8.06 14.33
N GLY A 6 1.94 -8.58 15.34
CA GLY A 6 3.11 -9.44 15.15
C GLY A 6 2.75 -10.81 14.59
N VAL A 7 1.86 -11.53 15.27
CA VAL A 7 1.44 -12.90 14.91
C VAL A 7 0.77 -12.94 13.54
N GLY A 8 -0.10 -11.98 13.22
CA GLY A 8 -0.81 -11.91 11.95
C GLY A 8 -0.01 -11.33 10.79
N GLY A 9 1.27 -10.98 10.99
CA GLY A 9 2.20 -10.65 9.90
C GLY A 9 2.26 -9.19 9.46
N ILE A 10 1.37 -8.29 9.94
CA ILE A 10 1.36 -6.89 9.49
C ILE A 10 2.65 -6.16 9.86
N MET A 11 3.27 -6.48 11.01
CA MET A 11 4.57 -5.93 11.41
C MET A 11 5.72 -6.41 10.52
N GLY A 12 5.57 -7.55 9.86
CA GLY A 12 6.55 -8.10 8.93
C GLY A 12 6.64 -7.33 7.62
N ILE A 13 5.56 -6.65 7.22
CA ILE A 13 5.47 -5.89 5.97
C ILE A 13 5.49 -4.37 6.19
N THR A 14 5.50 -3.90 7.44
CA THR A 14 5.48 -2.47 7.81
C THR A 14 6.89 -2.01 8.19
N GLY A 15 7.34 -0.90 7.59
CA GLY A 15 8.61 -0.26 7.88
C GLY A 15 9.60 -0.25 6.73
N GLU A 16 10.80 0.26 6.99
CA GLU A 16 11.88 0.36 6.00
C GLU A 16 12.54 -1.01 5.72
N PRO A 17 13.06 -1.25 4.51
CA PRO A 17 13.78 -2.46 4.16
C PRO A 17 14.91 -2.78 5.14
N GLY A 18 14.95 -4.03 5.61
CA GLY A 18 15.95 -4.47 6.60
C GLY A 18 15.76 -3.94 8.02
N GLY A 19 14.75 -3.10 8.26
CA GLY A 19 14.45 -2.56 9.59
C GLY A 19 13.77 -3.56 10.53
N PRO A 20 13.66 -3.25 11.84
CA PRO A 20 12.98 -4.09 12.81
C PRO A 20 11.48 -4.20 12.53
N PRO A 21 10.75 -5.20 13.10
CA PRO A 21 9.29 -5.23 13.04
C PRO A 21 8.69 -3.97 13.66
N ILE A 22 7.81 -3.29 12.91
CA ILE A 22 7.17 -2.04 13.34
C ILE A 22 5.65 -2.22 13.30
N LYS A 23 4.99 -1.86 14.40
CA LYS A 23 3.52 -1.85 14.45
C LYS A 23 2.95 -0.67 13.66
N VAL A 24 1.73 -0.80 13.17
CA VAL A 24 0.94 0.34 12.72
C VAL A 24 0.71 1.31 13.89
N GLY A 25 0.76 2.61 13.63
CA GLY A 25 0.72 3.66 14.65
C GLY A 25 -0.56 3.73 15.50
N VAL A 26 -1.64 3.06 15.04
CA VAL A 26 -2.92 2.94 15.75
C VAL A 26 -3.19 1.47 16.09
N ALA A 27 -4.14 1.21 17.00
CA ALA A 27 -4.58 -0.14 17.39
C ALA A 27 -5.43 -0.77 16.27
N VAL A 28 -4.78 -1.05 15.13
CA VAL A 28 -5.46 -1.46 13.88
C VAL A 28 -6.20 -2.77 14.02
N THR A 29 -5.69 -3.72 14.82
CA THR A 29 -6.32 -5.03 15.04
C THR A 29 -7.58 -4.88 15.88
N ASP A 30 -7.57 -4.05 16.93
CA ASP A 30 -8.73 -3.75 17.77
C ASP A 30 -9.83 -3.06 16.94
N ILE A 31 -9.45 -2.05 16.15
CA ILE A 31 -10.36 -1.30 15.29
C ILE A 31 -11.01 -2.23 14.26
N ALA A 32 -10.21 -3.05 13.56
CA ALA A 32 -10.71 -4.00 12.57
C ALA A 32 -11.70 -4.99 13.19
N THR A 33 -11.36 -5.54 14.34
CA THR A 33 -12.23 -6.50 15.05
C THR A 33 -13.55 -5.85 15.46
N GLY A 34 -13.51 -4.61 15.98
CA GLY A 34 -14.72 -3.86 16.30
C GLY A 34 -15.61 -3.63 15.07
N MET A 35 -15.01 -3.32 13.91
CA MET A 35 -15.76 -3.16 12.66
C MET A 35 -16.39 -4.49 12.19
N PHE A 36 -15.64 -5.60 12.20
CA PHE A 36 -16.18 -6.91 11.84
C PHE A 36 -17.27 -7.37 12.83
N ALA A 37 -17.09 -7.13 14.12
CA ALA A 37 -18.12 -7.43 15.12
C ALA A 37 -19.40 -6.64 14.86
N ALA A 38 -19.30 -5.34 14.57
CA ALA A 38 -20.46 -4.49 14.26
C ALA A 38 -21.19 -4.99 13.00
N ILE A 39 -20.46 -5.34 11.92
CA ILE A 39 -21.03 -5.89 10.69
C ILE A 39 -21.72 -7.22 10.99
N GLY A 40 -21.06 -8.12 11.72
CA GLY A 40 -21.62 -9.42 12.11
C GLY A 40 -22.91 -9.27 12.93
N ILE A 41 -22.93 -8.38 13.93
CA ILE A 41 -24.12 -8.11 14.76
C ILE A 41 -25.27 -7.56 13.91
N LEU A 42 -25.00 -6.60 13.03
CA LEU A 42 -26.05 -6.05 12.13
C LEU A 42 -26.61 -7.13 11.21
N THR A 43 -25.75 -7.98 10.67
CA THR A 43 -26.15 -9.12 9.82
C THR A 43 -27.01 -10.12 10.61
N ALA A 44 -26.62 -10.44 11.84
CA ALA A 44 -27.40 -11.34 12.71
C ALA A 44 -28.75 -10.73 13.11
N LEU A 45 -28.82 -9.44 13.38
CA LEU A 45 -30.07 -8.73 13.65
C LEU A 45 -30.99 -8.71 12.43
N TYR A 46 -30.44 -8.49 11.23
CA TYR A 46 -31.23 -8.55 10.00
C TYR A 46 -31.77 -9.97 9.75
N HIS A 47 -30.99 -11.01 9.98
CA HIS A 47 -31.43 -12.40 9.92
C HIS A 47 -32.57 -12.66 10.92
N ARG A 48 -32.37 -12.25 12.19
CA ARG A 48 -33.39 -12.40 13.24
C ARG A 48 -34.69 -11.70 12.88
N GLN A 49 -34.63 -10.50 12.27
CA GLN A 49 -35.85 -9.78 11.88
C GLN A 49 -36.65 -10.54 10.81
N ARG A 50 -35.99 -11.32 9.94
CA ARG A 50 -36.64 -12.08 8.87
C ARG A 50 -37.13 -13.47 9.30
N THR A 51 -36.41 -14.09 10.20
CA THR A 51 -36.64 -15.52 10.58
C THR A 51 -37.19 -15.69 11.98
N GLY A 52 -37.06 -14.70 12.84
CA GLY A 52 -37.32 -14.80 14.28
C GLY A 52 -36.19 -15.44 15.08
N GLU A 53 -35.14 -15.94 14.44
CA GLU A 53 -34.04 -16.69 15.06
C GLU A 53 -32.82 -15.82 15.27
N GLY A 54 -32.30 -15.79 16.51
CA GLY A 54 -31.05 -15.16 16.89
C GLY A 54 -29.87 -16.10 16.69
N GLN A 55 -28.65 -15.53 16.65
CA GLN A 55 -27.40 -16.31 16.54
C GLN A 55 -26.27 -15.65 17.30
N MET A 56 -25.26 -16.45 17.66
CA MET A 56 -24.00 -15.96 18.20
C MET A 56 -23.14 -15.36 17.07
N VAL A 57 -22.43 -14.28 17.35
CA VAL A 57 -21.42 -13.70 16.46
C VAL A 57 -20.07 -13.81 17.16
N ASP A 58 -19.16 -14.56 16.57
CA ASP A 58 -17.75 -14.64 16.98
C ASP A 58 -16.90 -13.81 16.05
N ALA A 59 -16.12 -12.89 16.60
CA ALA A 59 -15.22 -12.02 15.84
C ALA A 59 -13.78 -12.22 16.32
N SER A 60 -13.04 -13.09 15.60
CA SER A 60 -11.63 -13.33 15.86
C SER A 60 -10.78 -12.12 15.49
N MET A 61 -9.99 -11.62 16.43
CA MET A 61 -9.04 -10.52 16.19
C MET A 61 -7.94 -10.93 15.19
N LEU A 62 -7.45 -12.17 15.28
CA LEU A 62 -6.39 -12.66 14.39
C LEU A 62 -6.90 -12.79 12.96
N ASP A 63 -8.05 -13.43 12.76
CA ASP A 63 -8.63 -13.62 11.42
C ASP A 63 -8.98 -12.26 10.79
N GLY A 64 -9.52 -11.34 11.59
CA GLY A 64 -9.80 -9.96 11.18
C GLY A 64 -8.56 -9.25 10.69
N GLN A 65 -7.44 -9.36 11.42
CA GLN A 65 -6.18 -8.74 11.02
C GLN A 65 -5.55 -9.43 9.80
N VAL A 66 -5.56 -10.77 9.73
CA VAL A 66 -5.04 -11.52 8.58
C VAL A 66 -5.82 -11.17 7.29
N SER A 67 -7.13 -10.93 7.39
CA SER A 67 -7.94 -10.51 6.23
C SER A 67 -7.47 -9.18 5.61
N TRP A 68 -6.84 -8.32 6.39
CA TRP A 68 -6.30 -7.04 5.94
C TRP A 68 -4.97 -7.14 5.19
N LEU A 69 -4.32 -8.30 5.20
CA LEU A 69 -3.11 -8.51 4.38
C LEU A 69 -3.41 -8.47 2.88
N THR A 70 -4.66 -8.70 2.46
CA THR A 70 -5.17 -8.55 1.10
C THR A 70 -4.23 -9.15 0.03
N TYR A 71 -3.71 -8.34 -0.89
CA TYR A 71 -2.80 -8.77 -1.95
C TYR A 71 -1.44 -9.26 -1.44
N GLN A 72 -1.00 -8.91 -0.24
CA GLN A 72 0.23 -9.44 0.34
C GLN A 72 0.08 -10.92 0.67
N ALA A 73 -1.04 -11.30 1.33
CA ALA A 73 -1.37 -12.71 1.53
C ALA A 73 -1.60 -13.42 0.18
N GLY A 74 -2.26 -12.74 -0.77
CA GLY A 74 -2.47 -13.27 -2.13
C GLY A 74 -1.16 -13.64 -2.83
N ARG A 75 -0.14 -12.80 -2.78
CA ARG A 75 1.19 -13.07 -3.34
C ARG A 75 1.82 -14.33 -2.74
N TYR A 76 1.78 -14.46 -1.42
CA TYR A 76 2.33 -15.63 -0.74
C TYR A 76 1.55 -16.91 -1.10
N LEU A 77 0.23 -16.88 -1.02
CA LEU A 77 -0.62 -18.06 -1.23
C LEU A 77 -0.64 -18.53 -2.69
N THR A 78 -0.44 -17.64 -3.67
CA THR A 78 -0.52 -17.99 -5.10
C THR A 78 0.85 -18.20 -5.75
N ALA A 79 1.87 -17.45 -5.33
CA ALA A 79 3.19 -17.46 -5.95
C ALA A 79 4.33 -17.90 -5.00
N GLY A 80 4.06 -18.08 -3.71
CA GLY A 80 5.08 -18.36 -2.70
C GLY A 80 5.97 -17.15 -2.36
N ASP A 81 5.63 -15.98 -2.87
CA ASP A 81 6.38 -14.74 -2.63
C ASP A 81 6.17 -14.28 -1.18
N VAL A 82 7.19 -14.34 -0.36
CA VAL A 82 7.15 -13.79 1.00
C VAL A 82 7.24 -12.27 0.92
N PRO A 83 6.19 -11.54 1.37
CA PRO A 83 6.22 -10.09 1.33
C PRO A 83 7.29 -9.52 2.26
N GLU A 84 8.01 -8.51 1.77
CA GLU A 84 9.04 -7.80 2.53
C GLU A 84 8.62 -6.36 2.81
N LYS A 85 9.34 -5.71 3.72
CA LYS A 85 9.21 -4.28 3.98
C LYS A 85 9.80 -3.48 2.82
N ILE A 86 9.04 -2.54 2.30
CA ILE A 86 9.44 -1.68 1.19
C ILE A 86 9.21 -0.19 1.48
N GLY A 87 9.22 0.19 2.76
CA GLY A 87 8.93 1.55 3.19
C GLY A 87 7.52 1.99 2.82
N SER A 88 7.40 3.15 2.21
CA SER A 88 6.13 3.68 1.69
C SER A 88 5.75 3.15 0.30
N GLY A 89 6.56 2.25 -0.29
CA GLY A 89 6.36 1.77 -1.66
C GLY A 89 5.18 0.81 -1.80
N HIS A 90 4.45 0.89 -2.93
CA HIS A 90 3.45 -0.12 -3.30
C HIS A 90 4.13 -1.32 -3.96
N PRO A 91 3.89 -2.59 -3.55
CA PRO A 91 4.64 -3.73 -4.06
C PRO A 91 4.45 -4.02 -5.55
N LEU A 92 3.30 -3.66 -6.12
CA LEU A 92 2.91 -4.02 -7.49
C LEU A 92 2.83 -2.83 -8.46
N ILE A 93 3.14 -1.61 -8.02
CA ILE A 93 3.05 -0.39 -8.84
C ILE A 93 4.28 0.48 -8.61
N VAL A 94 4.85 1.03 -9.69
CA VAL A 94 6.02 1.92 -9.65
C VAL A 94 5.88 3.03 -10.71
N PRO A 95 6.13 4.31 -10.31
CA PRO A 95 6.30 4.79 -8.94
C PRO A 95 4.96 4.87 -8.19
N TYR A 96 4.96 4.40 -6.96
CA TYR A 96 3.85 4.60 -6.01
C TYR A 96 4.45 4.56 -4.60
N GLN A 97 4.86 5.72 -4.11
CA GLN A 97 5.49 5.89 -2.79
C GLN A 97 5.61 7.36 -2.41
N ALA A 98 6.06 7.60 -1.17
CA ALA A 98 6.49 8.93 -0.74
C ALA A 98 7.88 9.24 -1.30
N PHE A 99 8.03 10.39 -1.94
CA PHE A 99 9.31 10.94 -2.41
C PHE A 99 9.67 12.18 -1.61
N LYS A 100 10.97 12.37 -1.36
CA LYS A 100 11.46 13.58 -0.69
C LYS A 100 11.57 14.70 -1.72
N ALA A 101 10.69 15.70 -1.62
CA ALA A 101 10.82 16.97 -2.30
C ALA A 101 11.86 17.85 -1.57
N GLN A 102 12.13 19.05 -2.05
CA GLN A 102 13.11 19.94 -1.46
C GLN A 102 12.84 20.24 0.02
N ASP A 103 11.59 20.43 0.39
CA ASP A 103 11.13 20.88 1.71
C ASP A 103 10.33 19.82 2.49
N ALA A 104 9.56 18.96 1.82
CA ALA A 104 8.64 18.01 2.44
C ALA A 104 8.64 16.65 1.73
N TYR A 105 7.79 15.74 2.16
CA TYR A 105 7.50 14.51 1.42
C TYR A 105 6.22 14.67 0.61
N ILE A 106 6.22 14.16 -0.62
CA ILE A 106 5.06 14.11 -1.50
C ILE A 106 4.77 12.65 -1.88
N ASN A 107 3.50 12.24 -1.78
CA ASN A 107 3.07 10.94 -2.28
C ASN A 107 2.80 11.03 -3.79
N ILE A 108 3.48 10.20 -4.56
CA ILE A 108 3.29 10.08 -6.01
C ILE A 108 2.79 8.68 -6.33
N ALA A 109 1.65 8.59 -7.02
CA ALA A 109 1.01 7.33 -7.40
C ALA A 109 0.73 7.30 -8.90
N VAL A 110 1.53 6.54 -9.64
CA VAL A 110 1.41 6.39 -11.10
C VAL A 110 0.83 5.01 -11.40
N GLY A 111 -0.50 4.90 -11.37
CA GLY A 111 -1.24 3.64 -11.36
C GLY A 111 -1.27 2.88 -12.69
N ASN A 112 -0.92 3.50 -13.81
CA ASN A 112 -0.93 2.86 -15.14
C ASN A 112 0.07 3.51 -16.10
N ASP A 113 0.23 2.92 -17.30
CA ASP A 113 1.24 3.37 -18.26
C ASP A 113 0.91 4.72 -18.93
N ASN A 114 -0.38 5.10 -19.02
CA ASN A 114 -0.75 6.44 -19.49
C ASN A 114 -0.35 7.52 -18.47
N LEU A 115 -0.57 7.27 -17.18
CA LEU A 115 -0.11 8.15 -16.11
C LEU A 115 1.42 8.20 -16.05
N TRP A 116 2.10 7.11 -16.38
CA TRP A 116 3.56 7.10 -16.49
C TRP A 116 4.07 8.07 -17.56
N GLN A 117 3.47 8.08 -18.74
CA GLN A 117 3.82 9.02 -19.80
C GLN A 117 3.63 10.47 -19.35
N LYS A 118 2.45 10.79 -18.79
CA LYS A 118 2.15 12.13 -18.26
C LYS A 118 3.11 12.55 -17.14
N PHE A 119 3.42 11.64 -16.24
CA PHE A 119 4.37 11.88 -15.17
C PHE A 119 5.77 12.20 -15.73
N CYS A 120 6.26 11.43 -16.68
CA CYS A 120 7.55 11.69 -17.32
C CYS A 120 7.57 13.01 -18.08
N GLU A 121 6.48 13.38 -18.76
CA GLU A 121 6.34 14.69 -19.42
C GLU A 121 6.41 15.83 -18.41
N ALA A 122 5.63 15.74 -17.33
CA ALA A 122 5.56 16.76 -16.29
C ALA A 122 6.86 16.92 -15.50
N THR A 123 7.63 15.84 -15.35
CA THR A 123 8.87 15.80 -14.58
C THR A 123 10.15 15.98 -15.41
N GLY A 124 10.03 16.06 -16.74
CA GLY A 124 11.20 16.17 -17.65
C GLY A 124 11.94 14.86 -17.88
N LEU A 125 11.30 13.72 -17.60
CA LEU A 125 11.86 12.36 -17.74
C LEU A 125 11.44 11.65 -19.03
N GLN A 126 11.16 12.41 -20.12
CA GLN A 126 10.68 11.84 -21.39
C GLN A 126 11.64 10.79 -21.99
N ASN A 127 12.92 10.90 -21.70
CA ASN A 127 13.96 10.00 -22.20
C ASN A 127 13.82 8.55 -21.66
N ILE A 128 13.10 8.34 -20.56
CA ILE A 128 12.91 7.00 -19.99
C ILE A 128 11.53 6.39 -20.28
N VAL A 129 10.62 7.12 -20.93
CA VAL A 129 9.26 6.63 -21.24
C VAL A 129 9.30 5.34 -22.07
N SER A 130 10.17 5.33 -23.11
CA SER A 130 10.30 4.21 -24.04
C SER A 130 11.44 3.24 -23.67
N ASP A 131 12.14 3.48 -22.55
CA ASP A 131 13.19 2.57 -22.09
C ASP A 131 12.57 1.21 -21.75
N PRO A 132 13.05 0.09 -22.35
CA PRO A 132 12.50 -1.24 -22.07
C PRO A 132 12.45 -1.63 -20.60
N ARG A 133 13.29 -1.02 -19.76
CA ARG A 133 13.30 -1.25 -18.31
C ARG A 133 12.12 -0.59 -17.60
N PHE A 134 11.49 0.45 -18.20
CA PHE A 134 10.47 1.30 -17.55
C PHE A 134 9.19 1.48 -18.35
N ALA A 135 9.13 1.00 -19.59
CA ALA A 135 8.01 1.23 -20.51
C ALA A 135 6.66 0.68 -19.99
N THR A 136 6.68 -0.42 -19.24
CA THR A 136 5.46 -0.98 -18.63
C THR A 136 5.58 -1.05 -17.12
N ASN A 137 4.44 -1.05 -16.41
CA ASN A 137 4.45 -1.19 -14.95
C ASN A 137 5.18 -2.46 -14.50
N ALA A 138 5.00 -3.58 -15.19
CA ALA A 138 5.69 -4.83 -14.86
C ALA A 138 7.23 -4.69 -14.91
N GLN A 139 7.74 -3.97 -15.91
CA GLN A 139 9.17 -3.69 -16.03
C GLN A 139 9.65 -2.70 -14.96
N ARG A 140 8.87 -1.67 -14.65
CA ARG A 140 9.18 -0.73 -13.56
C ARG A 140 9.21 -1.42 -12.19
N VAL A 141 8.28 -2.35 -11.93
CA VAL A 141 8.29 -3.15 -10.68
C VAL A 141 9.56 -4.00 -10.60
N LYS A 142 9.97 -4.66 -11.70
CA LYS A 142 11.19 -5.46 -11.78
C LYS A 142 12.44 -4.61 -11.56
N ASN A 143 12.47 -3.40 -12.13
CA ASN A 143 13.60 -2.47 -12.08
C ASN A 143 13.33 -1.30 -11.10
N ARG A 144 12.56 -1.55 -10.02
CA ARG A 144 12.10 -0.55 -9.03
C ARG A 144 13.23 0.34 -8.52
N LYS A 145 14.34 -0.27 -8.11
CA LYS A 145 15.49 0.45 -7.54
C LYS A 145 16.00 1.51 -8.51
N GLU A 146 16.26 1.11 -9.75
CA GLU A 146 16.74 2.01 -10.80
C GLU A 146 15.72 3.12 -11.13
N ALA A 147 14.43 2.77 -11.23
CA ALA A 147 13.39 3.75 -11.48
C ALA A 147 13.33 4.81 -10.38
N VAL A 148 13.37 4.40 -9.11
CA VAL A 148 13.33 5.30 -7.95
C VAL A 148 14.63 6.14 -7.88
N GLU A 149 15.80 5.58 -8.16
CA GLU A 149 17.07 6.31 -8.21
C GLU A 149 17.08 7.41 -9.28
N ILE A 150 16.41 7.22 -10.41
CA ILE A 150 16.25 8.25 -11.45
C ILE A 150 15.25 9.34 -11.02
N ILE A 151 14.15 8.95 -10.39
CA ILE A 151 13.07 9.87 -10.00
C ILE A 151 13.46 10.74 -8.80
N ASN A 152 14.15 10.19 -7.81
CA ASN A 152 14.49 10.89 -6.57
C ASN A 152 15.15 12.28 -6.77
N PRO A 153 16.22 12.42 -7.57
CA PRO A 153 16.87 13.72 -7.75
C PRO A 153 15.97 14.73 -8.46
N VAL A 154 15.09 14.26 -9.33
CA VAL A 154 14.14 15.14 -10.03
C VAL A 154 13.11 15.69 -9.05
N ILE A 155 12.53 14.84 -8.21
CA ILE A 155 11.54 15.30 -7.21
C ILE A 155 12.19 16.19 -6.15
N ALA A 156 13.40 15.88 -5.73
CA ALA A 156 14.15 16.70 -4.76
C ALA A 156 14.50 18.11 -5.26
N ALA A 157 14.41 18.37 -6.56
CA ALA A 157 14.76 19.67 -7.15
C ALA A 157 13.73 20.79 -6.94
N LYS A 158 12.50 20.46 -6.51
CA LYS A 158 11.42 21.43 -6.32
C LYS A 158 10.73 21.22 -4.97
N THR A 159 10.02 22.26 -4.51
CA THR A 159 9.19 22.18 -3.31
C THR A 159 7.92 21.35 -3.56
N MET A 160 7.30 20.91 -2.48
CA MET A 160 6.02 20.17 -2.54
C MET A 160 4.96 20.98 -3.29
N ASP A 161 4.80 22.27 -2.96
CA ASP A 161 3.79 23.13 -3.62
C ASP A 161 4.03 23.25 -5.12
N GLN A 162 5.30 23.41 -5.54
CA GLN A 162 5.65 23.45 -6.96
C GLN A 162 5.29 22.13 -7.68
N TRP A 163 5.47 20.97 -7.01
CA TRP A 163 5.07 19.69 -7.58
C TRP A 163 3.56 19.51 -7.64
N LEU A 164 2.81 19.96 -6.63
CA LEU A 164 1.35 19.95 -6.66
C LEU A 164 0.81 20.76 -7.84
N ASP A 165 1.33 21.97 -8.07
CA ASP A 165 0.96 22.81 -9.20
C ASP A 165 1.25 22.17 -10.58
N ILE A 166 2.30 21.34 -10.66
CA ILE A 166 2.71 20.66 -11.89
C ILE A 166 1.89 19.38 -12.12
N LEU A 167 1.65 18.58 -11.07
CA LEU A 167 1.10 17.23 -11.17
C LEU A 167 -0.43 17.17 -11.02
N ASP A 168 -1.08 18.23 -10.54
CA ASP A 168 -2.54 18.30 -10.32
C ASP A 168 -3.31 18.74 -11.59
N LYS A 169 -2.63 18.82 -12.74
CA LYS A 169 -3.18 19.16 -14.07
C LYS A 169 -3.39 17.91 -14.89
#